data_6731a93e08a688ea03a5cceb958614f7
#
_entry.id   6731a93e08a688ea03a5cceb958614f7
#
_cell.length_a   1.000
_cell.length_b   1.000
_cell.length_c   1.000
_cell.angle_alpha   90.00
_cell.angle_beta   90.00
_cell.angle_gamma   90.00
#
_symmetry.space_group_name_H-M   'P 1'
#
loop_
_entity.id
_entity.type
_entity.pdbx_description
1 polymer ?
#
loop_
_entity_poly.entity_id
_entity_poly.type
_entity_poly.pdbx_seq_one_letter_code
_entity_poly.pdbx_strand_id
1 'polypeptide(L)'
;MASAALICDSEPWKDLKEHVNAIEKKHLRDLMNDVERCQLMMVYDISFGIYRCQYRDRWDTFGLFTARVRLDTIGKLLKLAEVAAQLRQKIDMMYNGDHINSTENRSVLHIALRAPRDKVICSDGKNVVPDVWYVLDKIKEFSERVRSGSWVGATGKALKDVVAIGIGGSFLGPLFVHNALQTDPEAADCARGRQLRFLANVDPVDVARNISGLNPETTLVVVVSKTFTTAETMLNARTMREWISSALGTQAVAKHMVAVSTNLMVNLYFSSQNKWTRLGEKSWSVWYSTSDLYHAIDVAVVSDHFMISSVLVEKFGIDPANTFAFWDWVGGRYSVCSAVGVLPLSLQYGFPIVEKFLNGASNIDNHFYSASFERNLPVLLGLLSVWNVTFLGYPARAILPYSQALEKFAPHIQQVSMESNGKGVSIDGIPLPFETGEIDFGEPGTNGQHSFYQLIHQGRVVPCDFIGSIKSQQPIYLKGEVVSNHDELMSNFFAQPDALAYGKSPEQLLQDSVPDHLVPHKTFSGNRPSLSLLLPSLDAYNIGKLLAIYEHRIAVEGFIWGINSFDQWGVELGKVLASQVRKQLHLSHTKREPVQGFNFSTTTLLTRYLEVEPGTPSDSTMLPRV
;
A
#
# COMPACT_ATOMS: atom_id res chain seq x y z
N MET A 1 -25.42 20.36 20.92
CA MET A 1 -23.98 20.06 20.78
C MET A 1 -23.42 21.10 19.84
N ALA A 2 -22.37 21.83 20.23
CA ALA A 2 -21.70 22.74 19.28
C ALA A 2 -21.16 21.87 18.13
N SER A 3 -21.45 22.25 16.89
CA SER A 3 -20.90 21.62 15.71
C SER A 3 -19.38 21.66 15.81
N ALA A 4 -18.70 20.51 15.70
CA ALA A 4 -17.26 20.48 15.62
C ALA A 4 -16.82 21.36 14.43
N ALA A 5 -15.88 22.30 14.68
CA ALA A 5 -15.44 23.23 13.64
C ALA A 5 -14.59 22.48 12.60
N LEU A 6 -14.93 22.64 11.31
CA LEU A 6 -14.12 22.08 10.24
C LEU A 6 -12.81 22.87 10.07
N ILE A 7 -11.79 22.23 9.54
CA ILE A 7 -10.49 22.87 9.27
C ILE A 7 -10.62 24.10 8.37
N CYS A 8 -11.58 24.11 7.44
CA CYS A 8 -11.86 25.23 6.53
C CYS A 8 -12.42 26.47 7.22
N ASP A 9 -12.90 26.36 8.46
CA ASP A 9 -13.37 27.50 9.26
C ASP A 9 -12.22 28.28 9.92
N SER A 10 -11.02 27.67 9.96
CA SER A 10 -9.84 28.24 10.61
C SER A 10 -9.26 29.45 9.84
N GLU A 11 -8.66 30.40 10.57
CA GLU A 11 -7.97 31.54 9.96
C GLU A 11 -6.80 31.13 9.04
N PRO A 12 -5.93 30.14 9.40
CA PRO A 12 -4.87 29.70 8.49
C PRO A 12 -5.40 29.16 7.16
N TRP A 13 -6.56 28.49 7.15
CA TRP A 13 -7.18 28.00 5.91
C TRP A 13 -7.69 29.16 5.04
N LYS A 14 -8.39 30.12 5.62
CA LYS A 14 -8.89 31.31 4.91
C LYS A 14 -7.75 32.12 4.31
N ASP A 15 -6.67 32.30 5.08
CA ASP A 15 -5.45 32.98 4.63
C ASP A 15 -4.81 32.27 3.42
N LEU A 16 -4.80 30.93 3.39
CA LEU A 16 -4.35 30.16 2.24
C LEU A 16 -5.29 30.31 1.03
N LYS A 17 -6.59 30.32 1.24
CA LYS A 17 -7.58 30.56 0.16
C LYS A 17 -7.37 31.93 -0.51
N GLU A 18 -7.12 32.97 0.24
CA GLU A 18 -6.79 34.28 -0.30
C GLU A 18 -5.44 34.29 -1.01
N HIS A 19 -4.47 33.58 -0.45
CA HIS A 19 -3.12 33.51 -0.98
C HIS A 19 -3.05 32.87 -2.38
N VAL A 20 -3.97 31.96 -2.73
CA VAL A 20 -4.09 31.35 -4.07
C VAL A 20 -4.05 32.41 -5.17
N ASN A 21 -4.81 33.51 -5.01
CA ASN A 21 -4.87 34.59 -5.99
C ASN A 21 -3.51 35.27 -6.28
N ALA A 22 -2.61 35.26 -5.29
CA ALA A 22 -1.26 35.81 -5.44
C ALA A 22 -0.34 34.82 -6.18
N ILE A 23 -0.54 33.50 -5.94
CA ILE A 23 0.25 32.43 -6.56
C ILE A 23 -0.20 32.18 -8.02
N GLU A 24 -1.49 32.27 -8.32
CA GLU A 24 -2.00 32.10 -9.69
C GLU A 24 -1.39 33.07 -10.69
N LYS A 25 -1.02 34.27 -10.23
CA LYS A 25 -0.38 35.30 -11.04
C LYS A 25 1.12 35.08 -11.28
N LYS A 26 1.72 34.04 -10.65
CA LYS A 26 3.13 33.75 -10.78
C LYS A 26 3.34 32.48 -11.61
N HIS A 27 4.25 32.59 -12.59
CA HIS A 27 4.66 31.43 -13.37
C HIS A 27 5.81 30.69 -12.67
N LEU A 28 5.84 29.34 -12.76
CA LEU A 28 6.93 28.53 -12.19
C LEU A 28 8.30 28.92 -12.76
N ARG A 29 8.36 29.33 -14.02
CA ARG A 29 9.60 29.86 -14.65
C ARG A 29 10.21 30.98 -13.83
N ASP A 30 9.39 31.89 -13.30
CA ASP A 30 9.85 33.01 -12.48
C ASP A 30 10.31 32.52 -11.10
N LEU A 31 9.58 31.56 -10.52
CA LEU A 31 9.89 30.97 -9.22
C LEU A 31 11.17 30.11 -9.26
N MET A 32 11.48 29.48 -10.39
CA MET A 32 12.70 28.69 -10.58
C MET A 32 13.96 29.56 -10.71
N ASN A 33 13.82 30.83 -11.05
CA ASN A 33 14.93 31.78 -11.08
C ASN A 33 15.30 32.35 -9.69
N ASP A 34 14.47 32.10 -8.68
CA ASP A 34 14.75 32.46 -7.28
C ASP A 34 15.59 31.36 -6.63
N VAL A 35 16.93 31.57 -6.64
CA VAL A 35 17.91 30.59 -6.15
C VAL A 35 17.74 30.32 -4.66
N GLU A 36 17.47 31.36 -3.84
CA GLU A 36 17.26 31.21 -2.39
C GLU A 36 16.03 30.33 -2.10
N ARG A 37 14.92 30.60 -2.79
CA ARG A 37 13.73 29.75 -2.74
C ARG A 37 14.05 28.31 -3.13
N CYS A 38 14.74 28.11 -4.27
CA CYS A 38 15.08 26.77 -4.75
C CYS A 38 15.93 25.99 -3.72
N GLN A 39 16.90 26.64 -3.09
CA GLN A 39 17.71 26.03 -2.04
C GLN A 39 16.88 25.62 -0.82
N LEU A 40 15.93 26.43 -0.41
CA LEU A 40 15.03 26.11 0.73
C LEU A 40 13.98 25.05 0.40
N MET A 41 13.69 24.84 -0.88
CA MET A 41 12.82 23.78 -1.36
C MET A 41 13.55 22.43 -1.53
N MET A 42 14.83 22.37 -1.17
CA MET A 42 15.63 21.14 -1.17
C MET A 42 15.65 20.53 0.23
N VAL A 43 15.16 19.32 0.36
CA VAL A 43 15.16 18.57 1.62
C VAL A 43 16.12 17.38 1.51
N TYR A 44 17.03 17.30 2.45
CA TYR A 44 17.99 16.21 2.57
C TYR A 44 17.62 15.36 3.77
N ASP A 45 17.49 14.06 3.61
CA ASP A 45 17.44 13.14 4.72
C ASP A 45 18.87 12.88 5.21
N ILE A 46 19.21 13.55 6.32
CA ILE A 46 20.46 13.29 7.05
C ILE A 46 20.08 12.29 8.15
N SER A 47 20.02 11.02 7.83
CA SER A 47 19.91 9.99 8.85
C SER A 47 21.22 9.89 9.63
N PHE A 48 21.27 10.55 10.78
CA PHE A 48 22.34 10.40 11.75
C PHE A 48 22.27 9.02 12.40
N GLY A 49 22.91 8.03 11.81
CA GLY A 49 23.47 6.94 12.57
C GLY A 49 24.70 7.45 13.33
N ILE A 50 24.69 7.37 14.67
CA ILE A 50 25.86 7.57 15.51
C ILE A 50 26.88 6.45 15.22
N TYR A 51 27.56 6.56 14.11
CA TYR A 51 28.85 5.92 13.86
C TYR A 51 29.72 6.94 13.13
N ARG A 52 30.71 7.45 13.88
CA ARG A 52 31.80 8.26 13.41
C ARG A 52 32.55 7.46 12.33
N CYS A 53 32.10 7.53 11.09
CA CYS A 53 32.85 7.01 9.94
C CYS A 53 33.41 8.18 9.14
N GLN A 54 34.72 8.17 8.92
CA GLN A 54 35.55 9.23 8.31
C GLN A 54 35.28 9.37 6.79
N TYR A 55 34.04 9.36 6.32
CA TYR A 55 33.72 9.71 4.94
C TYR A 55 32.60 10.76 4.95
N ARG A 56 33.03 12.02 4.76
CA ARG A 56 32.17 13.10 4.24
C ARG A 56 31.58 12.61 2.94
N ASP A 57 30.28 12.88 2.70
CA ASP A 57 29.51 12.72 1.45
C ASP A 57 28.71 11.42 1.28
N ARG A 58 27.75 11.16 2.17
CA ARG A 58 26.61 10.30 1.84
C ARG A 58 25.30 11.04 2.07
N TRP A 59 24.72 11.53 0.98
CA TRP A 59 23.36 12.00 0.88
C TRP A 59 22.44 10.80 0.77
N ASP A 60 21.59 10.53 1.77
CA ASP A 60 20.79 9.28 1.79
C ASP A 60 19.49 9.39 1.01
N THR A 61 18.88 10.56 0.88
CA THR A 61 17.70 10.80 0.01
C THR A 61 17.59 12.31 -0.23
N PHE A 62 17.27 12.69 -1.46
CA PHE A 62 17.16 14.07 -1.87
C PHE A 62 15.78 14.33 -2.49
N GLY A 63 15.10 15.36 -2.01
CA GLY A 63 13.83 15.84 -2.58
C GLY A 63 13.97 17.29 -3.06
N LEU A 64 13.61 17.55 -4.30
CA LEU A 64 13.51 18.89 -4.87
C LEU A 64 12.07 19.17 -5.27
N PHE A 65 11.51 20.29 -4.76
CA PHE A 65 10.13 20.67 -5.04
C PHE A 65 10.07 21.76 -6.11
N THR A 66 9.68 21.39 -7.32
CA THR A 66 9.27 22.32 -8.38
C THR A 66 7.78 22.62 -8.25
N ALA A 67 7.38 23.04 -7.05
CA ALA A 67 5.99 23.29 -6.71
C ALA A 67 5.60 24.77 -6.93
N ARG A 68 4.31 25.03 -7.21
CA ARG A 68 3.75 26.39 -7.28
C ARG A 68 3.57 26.99 -5.88
N VAL A 69 4.68 27.15 -5.17
CA VAL A 69 4.72 27.72 -3.83
C VAL A 69 5.86 28.72 -3.72
N ARG A 70 5.67 29.72 -2.87
CA ARG A 70 6.69 30.64 -2.41
C ARG A 70 7.06 30.29 -0.97
N LEU A 71 8.09 30.92 -0.42
CA LEU A 71 8.47 30.72 0.98
C LEU A 71 7.34 31.08 1.96
N ASP A 72 6.61 32.16 1.66
CA ASP A 72 5.44 32.55 2.43
C ASP A 72 4.29 31.54 2.32
N THR A 73 4.14 30.84 1.17
CA THR A 73 3.18 29.73 1.02
C THR A 73 3.53 28.59 1.96
N ILE A 74 4.80 28.18 2.03
CA ILE A 74 5.25 27.13 2.95
C ILE A 74 5.00 27.55 4.40
N GLY A 75 5.34 28.79 4.77
CA GLY A 75 5.07 29.30 6.12
C GLY A 75 3.57 29.25 6.49
N LYS A 76 2.67 29.59 5.53
CA LYS A 76 1.22 29.47 5.73
C LYS A 76 0.75 28.02 5.86
N LEU A 77 1.29 27.09 5.06
CA LEU A 77 0.99 25.66 5.15
C LEU A 77 1.47 25.07 6.47
N LEU A 78 2.65 25.44 6.95
CA LEU A 78 3.15 25.05 8.26
C LEU A 78 2.25 25.59 9.38
N LYS A 79 1.81 26.86 9.28
CA LYS A 79 0.85 27.43 10.23
C LYS A 79 -0.49 26.69 10.23
N LEU A 80 -0.99 26.27 9.05
CA LEU A 80 -2.17 25.41 8.96
C LEU A 80 -1.97 24.10 9.71
N ALA A 81 -0.82 23.43 9.49
CA ALA A 81 -0.49 22.17 10.12
C ALA A 81 -0.37 22.28 11.65
N GLU A 82 0.37 23.27 12.14
CA GLU A 82 0.67 23.40 13.56
C GLU A 82 -0.52 23.94 14.37
N VAL A 83 -1.13 25.02 13.88
CA VAL A 83 -2.13 25.77 14.66
C VAL A 83 -3.54 25.22 14.44
N ALA A 84 -3.95 25.02 13.19
CA ALA A 84 -5.31 24.62 12.88
C ALA A 84 -5.51 23.10 12.92
N ALA A 85 -4.64 22.36 12.26
CA ALA A 85 -4.74 20.90 12.19
C ALA A 85 -4.16 20.19 13.43
N GLN A 86 -3.37 20.88 14.26
CA GLN A 86 -2.69 20.31 15.42
C GLN A 86 -1.89 19.03 15.05
N LEU A 87 -1.17 19.10 13.94
CA LEU A 87 -0.54 17.94 13.33
C LEU A 87 0.41 17.21 14.29
N ARG A 88 1.18 17.94 15.12
CA ARG A 88 2.07 17.32 16.13
C ARG A 88 1.28 16.44 17.10
N GLN A 89 0.19 16.94 17.62
CA GLN A 89 -0.68 16.18 18.52
C GLN A 89 -1.23 14.91 17.85
N LYS A 90 -1.65 14.99 16.59
CA LYS A 90 -2.16 13.82 15.84
C LYS A 90 -1.08 12.78 15.58
N ILE A 91 0.14 13.23 15.29
CA ILE A 91 1.31 12.34 15.20
C ILE A 91 1.58 11.68 16.56
N ASP A 92 1.58 12.44 17.65
CA ASP A 92 1.78 11.90 19.00
C ASP A 92 0.69 10.88 19.37
N MET A 93 -0.59 11.17 19.07
CA MET A 93 -1.70 10.22 19.26
C MET A 93 -1.46 8.90 18.50
N MET A 94 -1.01 8.97 17.25
CA MET A 94 -0.67 7.77 16.46
C MET A 94 0.44 6.96 17.13
N TYR A 95 1.53 7.61 17.57
CA TYR A 95 2.67 6.93 18.19
C TYR A 95 2.38 6.43 19.61
N ASN A 96 1.45 7.05 20.32
CA ASN A 96 0.99 6.62 21.64
C ASN A 96 -0.03 5.46 21.57
N GLY A 97 -0.53 5.14 20.38
CA GLY A 97 -1.49 4.07 20.17
C GLY A 97 -2.93 4.45 20.49
N ASP A 98 -3.24 5.74 20.44
CA ASP A 98 -4.61 6.21 20.57
C ASP A 98 -5.47 5.67 19.41
N HIS A 99 -6.76 5.48 19.65
CA HIS A 99 -7.69 4.95 18.65
C HIS A 99 -8.06 5.99 17.59
N ILE A 100 -7.06 6.42 16.82
CA ILE A 100 -7.25 7.44 15.75
C ILE A 100 -8.07 6.93 14.56
N ASN A 101 -8.24 5.62 14.38
CA ASN A 101 -9.28 5.05 13.54
C ASN A 101 -10.58 4.96 14.36
N SER A 102 -11.23 6.10 14.53
CA SER A 102 -12.36 6.26 15.46
C SER A 102 -13.61 5.48 15.03
N THR A 103 -13.86 5.32 13.73
CA THR A 103 -15.05 4.61 13.20
C THR A 103 -14.99 3.11 13.40
N GLU A 104 -13.81 2.52 13.54
CA GLU A 104 -13.59 1.12 13.86
C GLU A 104 -13.07 0.92 15.30
N ASN A 105 -12.87 2.01 16.05
CA ASN A 105 -12.34 2.02 17.41
C ASN A 105 -11.02 1.25 17.55
N ARG A 106 -10.01 1.62 16.74
CA ARG A 106 -8.71 0.94 16.67
C ARG A 106 -7.55 1.92 16.67
N SER A 107 -6.44 1.48 17.26
CA SER A 107 -5.13 2.12 17.05
C SER A 107 -4.66 1.96 15.59
N VAL A 108 -3.69 2.77 15.18
CA VAL A 108 -3.04 2.69 13.86
C VAL A 108 -1.54 2.61 14.08
N LEU A 109 -1.01 1.39 14.10
CA LEU A 109 0.35 1.11 14.56
C LEU A 109 1.20 0.35 13.52
N HIS A 110 1.02 0.62 12.22
CA HIS A 110 1.91 0.04 11.20
C HIS A 110 3.39 0.35 11.45
N ILE A 111 3.71 1.43 12.17
CA ILE A 111 5.07 1.76 12.63
C ILE A 111 5.64 0.72 13.60
N ALA A 112 4.80 0.07 14.43
CA ALA A 112 5.26 -0.95 15.36
C ALA A 112 5.77 -2.21 14.66
N LEU A 113 5.32 -2.49 13.43
CA LEU A 113 5.74 -3.65 12.63
C LEU A 113 7.23 -3.66 12.28
N ARG A 114 7.87 -2.51 12.36
CA ARG A 114 9.26 -2.27 11.96
C ARG A 114 10.06 -1.52 13.02
N ALA A 115 9.49 -1.41 14.23
CA ALA A 115 10.15 -0.78 15.36
C ALA A 115 11.31 -1.64 15.89
N PRO A 116 12.42 -1.04 16.38
CA PRO A 116 13.47 -1.77 17.09
C PRO A 116 12.92 -2.55 18.29
N ARG A 117 13.59 -3.64 18.68
CA ARG A 117 13.12 -4.56 19.76
C ARG A 117 12.93 -3.89 21.11
N ASP A 118 13.73 -2.89 21.41
CA ASP A 118 13.71 -2.13 22.65
C ASP A 118 12.70 -0.98 22.70
N LYS A 119 12.05 -0.69 21.55
CA LYS A 119 11.04 0.36 21.47
C LYS A 119 9.77 -0.07 22.21
N VAL A 120 9.17 0.89 22.92
CA VAL A 120 7.86 0.71 23.55
C VAL A 120 6.82 1.46 22.75
N ILE A 121 5.87 0.72 22.18
CA ILE A 121 4.69 1.26 21.48
C ILE A 121 3.49 0.49 22.04
N CYS A 122 2.52 1.22 22.57
CA CYS A 122 1.38 0.60 23.25
C CYS A 122 0.11 0.66 22.41
N SER A 123 -0.73 -0.37 22.52
CA SER A 123 -2.15 -0.36 22.16
C SER A 123 -2.91 -0.90 23.35
N ASP A 124 -3.96 -0.20 23.78
CA ASP A 124 -4.76 -0.58 24.96
C ASP A 124 -3.92 -0.85 26.21
N GLY A 125 -2.88 -0.05 26.41
CA GLY A 125 -1.97 -0.16 27.58
C GLY A 125 -0.95 -1.30 27.50
N LYS A 126 -0.97 -2.12 26.41
CA LYS A 126 -0.01 -3.22 26.21
C LYS A 126 1.05 -2.83 25.16
N ASN A 127 2.35 -3.02 25.51
CA ASN A 127 3.42 -2.89 24.51
C ASN A 127 3.29 -4.00 23.44
N VAL A 128 3.07 -3.61 22.17
CA VAL A 128 2.87 -4.55 21.04
C VAL A 128 4.17 -4.98 20.37
N VAL A 129 5.28 -4.28 20.60
CA VAL A 129 6.56 -4.57 19.93
C VAL A 129 7.09 -5.98 20.21
N PRO A 130 7.02 -6.51 21.45
CA PRO A 130 7.41 -7.90 21.70
C PRO A 130 6.61 -8.94 20.90
N ASP A 131 5.31 -8.72 20.73
CA ASP A 131 4.45 -9.62 19.95
C ASP A 131 4.83 -9.56 18.46
N VAL A 132 5.15 -8.39 17.93
CA VAL A 132 5.65 -8.22 16.56
C VAL A 132 6.94 -9.01 16.35
N TRP A 133 7.91 -8.84 17.24
CA TRP A 133 9.18 -9.54 17.12
C TRP A 133 9.06 -11.05 17.29
N TYR A 134 8.12 -11.53 18.12
CA TYR A 134 7.80 -12.94 18.19
C TYR A 134 7.38 -13.50 16.82
N VAL A 135 6.52 -12.78 16.09
CA VAL A 135 6.08 -13.20 14.75
C VAL A 135 7.23 -13.10 13.74
N LEU A 136 8.04 -12.04 13.79
CA LEU A 136 9.20 -11.85 12.92
C LEU A 136 10.23 -12.98 13.12
N ASP A 137 10.53 -13.35 14.37
CA ASP A 137 11.43 -14.46 14.70
C ASP A 137 10.89 -15.79 14.20
N LYS A 138 9.58 -16.03 14.34
CA LYS A 138 8.91 -17.23 13.79
C LYS A 138 9.01 -17.28 12.26
N ILE A 139 8.83 -16.13 11.58
CA ILE A 139 8.99 -16.04 10.12
C ILE A 139 10.45 -16.32 9.73
N LYS A 140 11.40 -15.74 10.44
CA LYS A 140 12.83 -15.98 10.22
C LYS A 140 13.14 -17.46 10.30
N GLU A 141 12.81 -18.12 11.41
CA GLU A 141 13.04 -19.55 11.62
C GLU A 141 12.37 -20.38 10.52
N PHE A 142 11.09 -20.14 10.23
CA PHE A 142 10.35 -20.90 9.22
C PHE A 142 10.95 -20.71 7.82
N SER A 143 11.22 -19.48 7.41
CA SER A 143 11.80 -19.20 6.10
C SER A 143 13.20 -19.81 5.95
N GLU A 144 14.04 -19.79 6.98
CA GLU A 144 15.34 -20.44 6.99
C GLU A 144 15.22 -21.96 6.84
N ARG A 145 14.27 -22.61 7.52
CA ARG A 145 13.99 -24.05 7.40
C ARG A 145 13.54 -24.43 5.99
N VAL A 146 12.65 -23.65 5.38
CA VAL A 146 12.20 -23.88 4.00
C VAL A 146 13.36 -23.67 3.01
N ARG A 147 14.14 -22.61 3.19
CA ARG A 147 15.24 -22.26 2.28
C ARG A 147 16.42 -23.20 2.37
N SER A 148 16.75 -23.70 3.56
CA SER A 148 17.82 -24.69 3.78
C SER A 148 17.42 -26.10 3.35
N GLY A 149 16.12 -26.37 3.12
CA GLY A 149 15.63 -27.72 2.86
C GLY A 149 15.42 -28.56 4.12
N SER A 150 15.49 -27.97 5.31
CA SER A 150 15.12 -28.66 6.57
C SER A 150 13.60 -28.82 6.71
N TRP A 151 12.82 -27.96 6.05
CA TRP A 151 11.40 -28.12 5.81
C TRP A 151 11.19 -28.56 4.36
N VAL A 152 10.60 -29.73 4.16
CA VAL A 152 10.37 -30.32 2.83
C VAL A 152 8.89 -30.56 2.58
N GLY A 153 8.51 -30.67 1.31
CA GLY A 153 7.17 -31.04 0.88
C GLY A 153 6.79 -32.49 1.28
N ALA A 154 5.58 -32.90 0.96
CA ALA A 154 5.03 -34.22 1.30
C ALA A 154 5.84 -35.37 0.71
N THR A 155 6.49 -35.18 -0.44
CA THR A 155 7.34 -36.17 -1.12
C THR A 155 8.81 -36.12 -0.69
N GLY A 156 9.16 -35.29 0.29
CA GLY A 156 10.55 -35.09 0.73
C GLY A 156 11.37 -34.14 -0.16
N LYS A 157 10.77 -33.52 -1.19
CA LYS A 157 11.45 -32.54 -2.04
C LYS A 157 11.48 -31.16 -1.38
N ALA A 158 12.56 -30.41 -1.65
CA ALA A 158 12.68 -29.03 -1.19
C ALA A 158 11.63 -28.12 -1.87
N LEU A 159 11.00 -27.25 -1.08
CA LEU A 159 10.04 -26.27 -1.57
C LEU A 159 10.78 -25.03 -2.09
N LYS A 160 10.72 -24.79 -3.38
CA LYS A 160 11.45 -23.72 -4.09
C LYS A 160 10.52 -22.62 -4.62
N ASP A 161 9.31 -23.03 -4.98
CA ASP A 161 8.30 -22.15 -5.56
C ASP A 161 7.32 -21.74 -4.47
N VAL A 162 6.97 -20.47 -4.44
CA VAL A 162 6.00 -19.91 -3.48
C VAL A 162 4.88 -19.23 -4.26
N VAL A 163 3.62 -19.56 -3.93
CA VAL A 163 2.44 -18.84 -4.41
C VAL A 163 1.77 -18.15 -3.23
N ALA A 164 1.83 -16.82 -3.19
CA ALA A 164 1.15 -16.01 -2.18
C ALA A 164 -0.25 -15.64 -2.69
N ILE A 165 -1.27 -16.02 -1.94
CA ILE A 165 -2.69 -15.76 -2.26
C ILE A 165 -3.18 -14.64 -1.37
N GLY A 166 -3.62 -13.53 -1.97
CA GLY A 166 -4.17 -12.39 -1.23
C GLY A 166 -4.73 -11.36 -2.20
N ILE A 167 -5.57 -10.45 -1.72
CA ILE A 167 -6.18 -9.41 -2.55
C ILE A 167 -6.00 -8.03 -1.91
N GLY A 168 -5.98 -6.96 -2.72
CA GLY A 168 -5.83 -5.59 -2.23
C GLY A 168 -4.51 -5.39 -1.48
N GLY A 169 -4.56 -4.96 -0.22
CA GLY A 169 -3.39 -4.73 0.62
C GLY A 169 -2.58 -6.00 0.92
N SER A 170 -3.20 -7.17 0.85
CA SER A 170 -2.48 -8.45 0.98
C SER A 170 -1.73 -8.87 -0.29
N PHE A 171 -1.79 -8.06 -1.34
CA PHE A 171 -1.18 -8.33 -2.64
C PHE A 171 -0.29 -7.18 -3.13
N LEU A 172 -0.83 -5.95 -3.23
CA LEU A 172 -0.17 -4.84 -3.92
C LEU A 172 1.15 -4.43 -3.26
N GLY A 173 1.18 -4.31 -1.93
CA GLY A 173 2.40 -3.97 -1.20
C GLY A 173 3.49 -5.03 -1.33
N PRO A 174 3.21 -6.31 -1.02
CA PRO A 174 4.18 -7.40 -1.24
C PRO A 174 4.65 -7.55 -2.68
N LEU A 175 3.77 -7.37 -3.67
CA LEU A 175 4.13 -7.40 -5.09
C LEU A 175 5.06 -6.24 -5.46
N PHE A 176 4.77 -5.02 -4.97
CA PHE A 176 5.64 -3.87 -5.19
C PHE A 176 7.07 -4.16 -4.70
N VAL A 177 7.21 -4.61 -3.45
CA VAL A 177 8.54 -4.90 -2.87
C VAL A 177 9.23 -6.05 -3.61
N HIS A 178 8.47 -7.10 -3.99
CA HIS A 178 9.01 -8.19 -4.79
C HIS A 178 9.57 -7.71 -6.13
N ASN A 179 8.80 -6.94 -6.91
CA ASN A 179 9.26 -6.40 -8.18
C ASN A 179 10.49 -5.50 -8.02
N ALA A 180 10.51 -4.67 -6.97
CA ALA A 180 11.62 -3.77 -6.72
C ALA A 180 12.93 -4.50 -6.35
N LEU A 181 12.84 -5.70 -5.77
CA LEU A 181 13.99 -6.50 -5.35
C LEU A 181 14.45 -7.53 -6.38
N GLN A 182 13.65 -7.83 -7.40
CA GLN A 182 13.95 -8.91 -8.37
C GLN A 182 15.30 -8.74 -9.06
N THR A 183 15.70 -7.50 -9.31
CA THR A 183 16.94 -7.15 -10.02
C THR A 183 17.99 -6.49 -9.15
N ASP A 184 17.70 -6.28 -7.86
CA ASP A 184 18.71 -5.87 -6.90
C ASP A 184 19.78 -6.98 -6.77
N PRO A 185 21.08 -6.69 -6.97
CA PRO A 185 22.12 -7.73 -7.04
C PRO A 185 22.15 -8.64 -5.81
N GLU A 186 22.03 -8.08 -4.60
CA GLU A 186 22.08 -8.85 -3.36
C GLU A 186 20.83 -9.71 -3.19
N ALA A 187 19.65 -9.13 -3.42
CA ALA A 187 18.38 -9.85 -3.28
C ALA A 187 18.26 -10.94 -4.36
N ALA A 188 18.67 -10.67 -5.60
CA ALA A 188 18.64 -11.63 -6.70
C ALA A 188 19.57 -12.84 -6.43
N ASP A 189 20.76 -12.60 -5.88
CA ASP A 189 21.66 -13.68 -5.46
C ASP A 189 21.02 -14.54 -4.35
N CYS A 190 20.41 -13.93 -3.36
CA CYS A 190 19.69 -14.64 -2.31
C CYS A 190 18.48 -15.44 -2.85
N ALA A 191 17.83 -14.96 -3.91
CA ALA A 191 16.65 -15.61 -4.51
C ALA A 191 16.98 -16.70 -5.54
N ARG A 192 18.26 -16.98 -5.80
CA ARG A 192 18.68 -17.90 -6.86
C ARG A 192 18.04 -19.29 -6.72
N GLY A 193 17.38 -19.75 -7.80
CA GLY A 193 16.68 -21.03 -7.86
C GLY A 193 15.35 -21.07 -7.10
N ARG A 194 14.78 -19.92 -6.74
CA ARG A 194 13.47 -19.75 -6.11
C ARG A 194 12.58 -18.86 -6.94
N GLN A 195 11.28 -19.03 -6.78
CA GLN A 195 10.27 -18.21 -7.47
C GLN A 195 9.14 -17.86 -6.52
N LEU A 196 8.79 -16.58 -6.46
CA LEU A 196 7.59 -16.07 -5.78
C LEU A 196 6.59 -15.58 -6.82
N ARG A 197 5.36 -16.05 -6.72
CA ARG A 197 4.21 -15.59 -7.52
C ARG A 197 3.08 -15.13 -6.62
N PHE A 198 2.22 -14.27 -7.17
CA PHE A 198 1.08 -13.71 -6.46
C PHE A 198 -0.22 -14.02 -7.20
N LEU A 199 -1.09 -14.79 -6.54
CA LEU A 199 -2.43 -15.09 -7.03
C LEU A 199 -3.43 -14.19 -6.30
N ALA A 200 -3.94 -13.17 -6.99
CA ALA A 200 -4.78 -12.14 -6.38
C ALA A 200 -6.20 -12.09 -6.93
N ASN A 201 -6.37 -12.29 -8.24
CA ASN A 201 -7.66 -12.22 -8.88
C ASN A 201 -8.36 -13.60 -8.86
N VAL A 202 -9.68 -13.61 -8.71
CA VAL A 202 -10.50 -14.84 -8.85
C VAL A 202 -10.70 -15.27 -10.30
N ASP A 203 -10.25 -14.46 -11.27
CA ASP A 203 -10.27 -14.83 -12.68
C ASP A 203 -9.48 -16.13 -12.88
N PRO A 204 -10.09 -17.18 -13.48
CA PRO A 204 -9.40 -18.43 -13.80
C PRO A 204 -8.11 -18.26 -14.59
N VAL A 205 -8.00 -17.17 -15.37
CA VAL A 205 -6.78 -16.82 -16.11
C VAL A 205 -5.62 -16.51 -15.17
N ASP A 206 -5.90 -15.83 -14.03
CA ASP A 206 -4.87 -15.53 -13.03
C ASP A 206 -4.38 -16.83 -12.35
N VAL A 207 -5.30 -17.74 -12.03
CA VAL A 207 -4.94 -19.08 -11.52
C VAL A 207 -4.06 -19.81 -12.53
N ALA A 208 -4.48 -19.89 -13.80
CA ALA A 208 -3.75 -20.56 -14.87
C ALA A 208 -2.31 -20.01 -15.03
N ARG A 209 -2.16 -18.68 -15.05
CA ARG A 209 -0.85 -18.02 -15.13
C ARG A 209 0.04 -18.34 -13.95
N ASN A 210 -0.53 -18.38 -12.74
CA ASN A 210 0.23 -18.60 -11.52
C ASN A 210 0.67 -20.04 -11.33
N ILE A 211 -0.08 -21.05 -11.81
CA ILE A 211 0.31 -22.46 -11.71
C ILE A 211 1.12 -22.97 -12.90
N SER A 212 1.10 -22.25 -14.02
CA SER A 212 1.82 -22.66 -15.25
C SER A 212 3.31 -22.90 -14.98
N GLY A 213 3.79 -24.11 -15.31
CA GLY A 213 5.18 -24.53 -15.14
C GLY A 213 5.59 -24.79 -13.68
N LEU A 214 4.68 -24.69 -12.71
CA LEU A 214 4.97 -25.08 -11.33
C LEU A 214 4.77 -26.60 -11.11
N ASN A 215 5.55 -27.14 -10.17
CA ASN A 215 5.40 -28.53 -9.73
C ASN A 215 4.80 -28.53 -8.32
N PRO A 216 3.63 -29.20 -8.10
CA PRO A 216 3.02 -29.32 -6.78
C PRO A 216 3.97 -29.82 -5.70
N GLU A 217 4.89 -30.74 -6.04
CA GLU A 217 5.85 -31.32 -5.08
C GLU A 217 6.86 -30.32 -4.52
N THR A 218 7.12 -29.21 -5.25
CA THR A 218 8.12 -28.18 -4.86
C THR A 218 7.50 -26.84 -4.53
N THR A 219 6.15 -26.74 -4.54
CA THR A 219 5.42 -25.49 -4.33
C THR A 219 4.90 -25.36 -2.91
N LEU A 220 5.12 -24.20 -2.29
CA LEU A 220 4.53 -23.75 -1.04
C LEU A 220 3.48 -22.68 -1.31
N VAL A 221 2.30 -22.80 -0.72
CA VAL A 221 1.21 -21.83 -0.85
C VAL A 221 1.07 -21.05 0.46
N VAL A 222 1.11 -19.72 0.38
CA VAL A 222 0.88 -18.80 1.50
C VAL A 222 -0.49 -18.16 1.35
N VAL A 223 -1.45 -18.51 2.21
CA VAL A 223 -2.81 -17.93 2.18
C VAL A 223 -2.87 -16.73 3.11
N VAL A 224 -3.06 -15.54 2.54
CA VAL A 224 -3.08 -14.27 3.28
C VAL A 224 -4.50 -13.71 3.31
N SER A 225 -5.15 -13.78 4.47
CA SER A 225 -6.50 -13.24 4.66
C SER A 225 -6.73 -12.79 6.09
N LYS A 226 -7.10 -11.53 6.30
CA LYS A 226 -7.28 -10.93 7.64
C LYS A 226 -8.25 -11.76 8.50
N THR A 227 -9.38 -12.15 7.94
CA THR A 227 -10.46 -12.89 8.63
C THR A 227 -10.55 -14.35 8.22
N PHE A 228 -9.77 -14.78 7.24
CA PHE A 228 -9.88 -16.11 6.60
C PHE A 228 -11.27 -16.40 6.00
N THR A 229 -11.99 -15.32 5.63
CA THR A 229 -13.37 -15.38 5.08
C THR A 229 -13.52 -14.61 3.77
N THR A 230 -12.52 -13.83 3.34
CA THR A 230 -12.58 -13.06 2.08
C THR A 230 -12.86 -13.99 0.91
N ALA A 231 -13.99 -13.79 0.24
CA ALA A 231 -14.55 -14.74 -0.73
C ALA A 231 -13.58 -15.09 -1.85
N GLU A 232 -12.95 -14.08 -2.44
CA GLU A 232 -11.98 -14.18 -3.54
C GLU A 232 -10.74 -14.96 -3.11
N THR A 233 -10.14 -14.53 -1.99
CA THR A 233 -8.95 -15.20 -1.43
C THR A 233 -9.24 -16.66 -1.09
N MET A 234 -10.38 -16.93 -0.47
CA MET A 234 -10.73 -18.30 -0.07
C MET A 234 -11.12 -19.19 -1.25
N LEU A 235 -11.65 -18.62 -2.34
CA LEU A 235 -11.88 -19.39 -3.57
C LEU A 235 -10.53 -19.79 -4.19
N ASN A 236 -9.61 -18.85 -4.37
CA ASN A 236 -8.27 -19.14 -4.86
C ASN A 236 -7.51 -20.12 -3.96
N ALA A 237 -7.63 -19.97 -2.64
CA ALA A 237 -7.02 -20.90 -1.68
C ALA A 237 -7.56 -22.34 -1.83
N ARG A 238 -8.87 -22.51 -2.01
CA ARG A 238 -9.49 -23.82 -2.27
C ARG A 238 -9.01 -24.41 -3.60
N THR A 239 -8.90 -23.58 -4.65
CA THR A 239 -8.39 -24.01 -5.95
C THR A 239 -6.93 -24.51 -5.85
N MET A 240 -6.07 -23.77 -5.15
CA MET A 240 -4.69 -24.20 -4.94
C MET A 240 -4.58 -25.42 -4.00
N ARG A 241 -5.44 -25.52 -3.00
CA ARG A 241 -5.54 -26.73 -2.15
C ARG A 241 -5.90 -27.95 -2.99
N GLU A 242 -6.87 -27.83 -3.87
CA GLU A 242 -7.27 -28.92 -4.77
C GLU A 242 -6.15 -29.27 -5.74
N TRP A 243 -5.45 -28.28 -6.29
CA TRP A 243 -4.29 -28.51 -7.16
C TRP A 243 -3.18 -29.32 -6.47
N ILE A 244 -2.88 -29.01 -5.18
CA ILE A 244 -1.95 -29.78 -4.36
C ILE A 244 -2.51 -31.18 -4.05
N SER A 245 -3.76 -31.25 -3.60
CA SER A 245 -4.38 -32.50 -3.13
C SER A 245 -4.59 -33.53 -4.25
N SER A 246 -4.96 -33.08 -5.44
CA SER A 246 -5.12 -33.95 -6.62
C SER A 246 -3.80 -34.58 -7.05
N ALA A 247 -2.68 -33.89 -6.86
CA ALA A 247 -1.36 -34.38 -7.23
C ALA A 247 -0.70 -35.24 -6.13
N LEU A 248 -0.86 -34.86 -4.86
CA LEU A 248 -0.07 -35.38 -3.74
C LEU A 248 -0.89 -36.04 -2.62
N GLY A 249 -2.22 -36.03 -2.73
CA GLY A 249 -3.15 -36.46 -1.69
C GLY A 249 -3.45 -35.36 -0.66
N THR A 250 -4.59 -35.50 0.01
CA THR A 250 -5.11 -34.49 0.95
C THR A 250 -4.20 -34.21 2.15
N GLN A 251 -3.40 -35.19 2.57
CA GLN A 251 -2.43 -35.05 3.66
C GLN A 251 -1.27 -34.11 3.33
N ALA A 252 -1.02 -33.82 2.05
CA ALA A 252 0.03 -32.92 1.62
C ALA A 252 -0.23 -31.47 2.03
N VAL A 253 -1.49 -31.06 2.21
CA VAL A 253 -1.89 -29.69 2.55
C VAL A 253 -1.13 -29.16 3.77
N ALA A 254 -0.99 -29.94 4.83
CA ALA A 254 -0.29 -29.54 6.05
C ALA A 254 1.19 -29.17 5.85
N LYS A 255 1.84 -29.70 4.79
CA LYS A 255 3.25 -29.42 4.47
C LYS A 255 3.43 -28.39 3.36
N HIS A 256 2.40 -28.17 2.54
CA HIS A 256 2.45 -27.32 1.35
C HIS A 256 1.66 -26.01 1.48
N MET A 257 0.91 -25.83 2.57
CA MET A 257 0.12 -24.62 2.78
C MET A 257 0.36 -24.03 4.16
N VAL A 258 0.50 -22.70 4.21
CA VAL A 258 0.64 -21.91 5.44
C VAL A 258 -0.32 -20.73 5.38
N ALA A 259 -0.68 -20.18 6.54
CA ALA A 259 -1.64 -19.09 6.62
C ALA A 259 -1.07 -17.84 7.31
N VAL A 260 -1.50 -16.68 6.82
CA VAL A 260 -1.31 -15.38 7.46
C VAL A 260 -2.71 -14.81 7.75
N SER A 261 -3.03 -14.63 9.04
CA SER A 261 -4.35 -14.14 9.47
C SER A 261 -4.25 -13.36 10.77
N THR A 262 -5.31 -12.62 11.11
CA THR A 262 -5.38 -11.94 12.42
C THR A 262 -5.74 -12.94 13.53
N ASN A 263 -5.35 -12.60 14.77
CA ASN A 263 -5.87 -13.23 16.00
C ASN A 263 -5.46 -14.67 16.28
N LEU A 264 -4.26 -15.08 15.85
CA LEU A 264 -3.72 -16.42 16.15
C LEU A 264 -3.01 -16.48 17.53
N MET A 265 -2.74 -15.34 18.16
CA MET A 265 -1.92 -15.25 19.39
C MET A 265 -2.66 -15.67 20.68
N VAL A 266 -3.97 -15.65 20.69
CA VAL A 266 -4.75 -15.99 21.92
C VAL A 266 -4.60 -17.45 22.31
N ASN A 267 -4.42 -18.35 21.35
CA ASN A 267 -4.25 -19.78 21.63
C ASN A 267 -2.91 -20.14 22.30
N LEU A 268 -1.85 -19.34 22.11
CA LEU A 268 -0.54 -19.61 22.73
C LEU A 268 -0.52 -19.24 24.22
N TYR A 269 -1.29 -18.25 24.63
CA TYR A 269 -1.41 -17.87 26.05
C TYR A 269 -2.27 -18.87 26.86
N PHE A 270 -3.28 -19.47 26.22
CA PHE A 270 -4.15 -20.47 26.87
C PHE A 270 -3.54 -21.89 26.90
N SER A 271 -2.68 -22.25 25.96
CA SER A 271 -2.01 -23.56 25.95
C SER A 271 -0.91 -23.68 26.99
N SER A 272 -0.37 -22.57 27.51
CA SER A 272 0.64 -22.57 28.58
C SER A 272 0.04 -22.64 30.00
N GLN A 273 -1.27 -22.46 30.15
CA GLN A 273 -1.97 -22.65 31.42
C GLN A 273 -2.97 -23.82 31.34
N ASN A 274 -2.45 -25.05 31.45
CA ASN A 274 -3.26 -26.25 31.59
C ASN A 274 -4.14 -26.19 32.82
N LYS A 275 -5.39 -25.73 32.69
CA LYS A 275 -6.54 -26.08 33.54
C LYS A 275 -7.85 -25.61 32.88
N TRP A 276 -8.39 -26.40 31.97
CA TRP A 276 -9.81 -26.38 31.66
C TRP A 276 -10.49 -27.57 32.31
N THR A 277 -11.23 -27.36 33.37
CA THR A 277 -12.23 -28.31 33.84
C THR A 277 -13.40 -28.26 32.85
N ARG A 278 -13.71 -29.40 32.24
CA ARG A 278 -14.91 -29.62 31.44
C ARG A 278 -16.15 -29.21 32.25
N LEU A 279 -16.75 -28.09 31.89
CA LEU A 279 -18.11 -27.78 32.33
C LEU A 279 -19.08 -28.44 31.35
N GLY A 280 -19.87 -29.35 31.90
CA GLY A 280 -20.80 -30.19 31.16
C GLY A 280 -21.93 -29.40 30.46
N GLU A 281 -22.46 -30.04 29.44
CA GLU A 281 -23.64 -29.65 28.70
C GLU A 281 -24.80 -29.26 29.63
N LYS A 282 -25.12 -27.97 29.68
CA LYS A 282 -26.42 -27.50 30.17
C LYS A 282 -26.91 -26.36 29.29
N SER A 283 -28.10 -26.54 28.79
CA SER A 283 -28.91 -25.63 28.01
C SER A 283 -28.97 -24.22 28.57
N TRP A 284 -28.67 -23.22 27.72
CA TRP A 284 -28.79 -21.79 28.05
C TRP A 284 -30.22 -21.31 27.77
N SER A 285 -30.94 -21.01 28.83
CA SER A 285 -32.11 -20.14 28.81
C SER A 285 -31.86 -19.04 29.84
N VAL A 286 -31.34 -17.89 29.40
CA VAL A 286 -31.22 -16.70 30.23
C VAL A 286 -31.84 -15.53 29.47
N TRP A 287 -32.80 -14.88 30.12
CA TRP A 287 -33.47 -13.68 29.62
C TRP A 287 -32.60 -12.46 29.94
N TYR A 288 -32.22 -11.69 28.92
CA TYR A 288 -31.58 -10.39 29.06
C TYR A 288 -32.49 -9.27 28.53
N SER A 289 -32.39 -8.09 29.15
CA SER A 289 -33.05 -6.88 28.68
C SER A 289 -32.39 -6.36 27.41
N THR A 290 -33.13 -5.66 26.55
CA THR A 290 -32.65 -5.20 25.23
C THR A 290 -31.44 -4.24 25.28
N SER A 291 -31.14 -3.60 26.43
CA SER A 291 -29.98 -2.73 26.59
C SER A 291 -28.69 -3.49 26.90
N ASP A 292 -28.79 -4.66 27.55
CA ASP A 292 -27.63 -5.49 27.88
C ASP A 292 -27.19 -6.36 26.72
N LEU A 293 -28.12 -6.59 25.76
CA LEU A 293 -27.85 -7.39 24.57
C LEU A 293 -26.88 -6.71 23.61
N TYR A 294 -26.90 -5.38 23.47
CA TYR A 294 -25.98 -4.65 22.61
C TYR A 294 -24.54 -4.67 23.15
N HIS A 295 -24.34 -4.52 24.45
CA HIS A 295 -23.00 -4.61 25.06
C HIS A 295 -22.44 -6.04 25.11
N ALA A 296 -23.31 -7.04 25.30
CA ALA A 296 -22.91 -8.44 25.28
C ALA A 296 -22.64 -8.94 23.85
N ILE A 297 -23.35 -8.41 22.84
CA ILE A 297 -23.11 -8.71 21.43
C ILE A 297 -21.80 -8.12 20.95
N ASP A 298 -21.42 -6.88 21.34
CA ASP A 298 -20.15 -6.28 20.96
C ASP A 298 -18.95 -7.04 21.56
N VAL A 299 -19.03 -7.45 22.83
CA VAL A 299 -17.98 -8.26 23.47
C VAL A 299 -17.95 -9.69 22.93
N ALA A 300 -19.10 -10.30 22.63
CA ALA A 300 -19.20 -11.63 22.05
C ALA A 300 -18.77 -11.63 20.57
N VAL A 301 -19.12 -10.62 19.77
CA VAL A 301 -18.70 -10.49 18.37
C VAL A 301 -17.20 -10.27 18.26
N VAL A 302 -16.57 -9.52 19.16
CA VAL A 302 -15.13 -9.38 19.21
C VAL A 302 -14.47 -10.69 19.64
N SER A 303 -14.99 -11.40 20.65
CA SER A 303 -14.43 -12.69 21.09
C SER A 303 -14.68 -13.82 20.08
N ASP A 304 -15.84 -13.84 19.40
CA ASP A 304 -16.18 -14.87 18.41
C ASP A 304 -15.35 -14.72 17.10
N HIS A 305 -15.04 -13.53 16.67
CA HIS A 305 -14.10 -13.32 15.55
C HIS A 305 -12.69 -13.81 15.89
N PHE A 306 -12.26 -13.72 17.14
CA PHE A 306 -10.97 -14.19 17.63
C PHE A 306 -10.80 -15.73 17.59
N MET A 307 -11.87 -16.47 17.87
CA MET A 307 -11.88 -17.93 17.83
C MET A 307 -12.10 -18.50 16.43
N ILE A 308 -12.81 -17.77 15.58
CA ILE A 308 -13.27 -18.25 14.27
C ILE A 308 -12.11 -18.45 13.29
N SER A 309 -11.11 -17.56 13.24
CA SER A 309 -10.04 -17.65 12.22
C SER A 309 -9.10 -18.84 12.45
N SER A 310 -8.72 -19.16 13.67
CA SER A 310 -7.87 -20.33 13.96
C SER A 310 -8.60 -21.65 13.66
N VAL A 311 -9.89 -21.74 14.01
CA VAL A 311 -10.74 -22.89 13.68
C VAL A 311 -10.93 -23.03 12.17
N LEU A 312 -11.06 -21.93 11.44
CA LEU A 312 -11.20 -21.96 9.97
C LEU A 312 -9.91 -22.41 9.29
N VAL A 313 -8.75 -21.98 9.76
CA VAL A 313 -7.43 -22.41 9.26
C VAL A 313 -7.22 -23.90 9.48
N GLU A 314 -7.53 -24.42 10.67
CA GLU A 314 -7.43 -25.84 10.99
C GLU A 314 -8.41 -26.69 10.16
N LYS A 315 -9.68 -26.26 10.05
CA LYS A 315 -10.67 -26.91 9.18
C LYS A 315 -10.29 -26.89 7.71
N PHE A 316 -9.51 -25.90 7.29
CA PHE A 316 -8.99 -25.83 5.93
C PHE A 316 -7.88 -26.88 5.68
N GLY A 317 -7.28 -27.43 6.73
CA GLY A 317 -6.22 -28.45 6.69
C GLY A 317 -4.81 -27.88 6.82
N ILE A 318 -4.66 -26.62 7.19
CA ILE A 318 -3.37 -25.99 7.50
C ILE A 318 -3.05 -26.26 8.97
N ASP A 319 -1.82 -26.70 9.24
CA ASP A 319 -1.34 -26.91 10.61
C ASP A 319 -1.31 -25.54 11.35
N PRO A 320 -1.96 -25.41 12.52
CA PRO A 320 -1.91 -24.19 13.32
C PRO A 320 -0.50 -23.72 13.67
N ALA A 321 0.48 -24.61 13.77
CA ALA A 321 1.88 -24.25 13.97
C ALA A 321 2.46 -23.44 12.79
N ASN A 322 1.90 -23.61 11.60
CA ASN A 322 2.30 -22.91 10.36
C ASN A 322 1.42 -21.70 10.04
N THR A 323 0.90 -21.06 11.07
CA THR A 323 0.12 -19.83 10.95
C THR A 323 0.93 -18.65 11.48
N PHE A 324 0.82 -17.49 10.80
CA PHE A 324 1.55 -16.29 11.14
C PHE A 324 0.56 -15.15 11.39
N ALA A 325 0.69 -14.55 12.57
CA ALA A 325 -0.25 -13.51 13.02
C ALA A 325 0.10 -12.13 12.47
N PHE A 326 -0.91 -11.30 12.31
CA PHE A 326 -0.82 -9.84 12.31
C PHE A 326 -2.03 -9.27 13.06
N TRP A 327 -2.14 -7.96 13.21
CA TRP A 327 -3.05 -7.37 14.19
C TRP A 327 -4.12 -6.51 13.52
N ASP A 328 -5.22 -6.28 14.22
CA ASP A 328 -6.35 -5.46 13.75
C ASP A 328 -6.01 -3.97 13.68
N TRP A 329 -5.03 -3.50 14.48
CA TRP A 329 -4.45 -2.17 14.38
C TRP A 329 -3.56 -1.96 13.14
N VAL A 330 -3.46 -2.97 12.26
CA VAL A 330 -2.83 -2.87 10.94
C VAL A 330 -3.92 -2.80 9.87
N GLY A 331 -4.04 -1.67 9.19
CA GLY A 331 -4.87 -1.53 8.00
C GLY A 331 -4.33 -2.39 6.85
N GLY A 332 -5.21 -2.97 6.01
CA GLY A 332 -4.80 -3.84 4.90
C GLY A 332 -3.75 -3.20 3.98
N ARG A 333 -3.97 -1.96 3.55
CA ARG A 333 -3.05 -1.21 2.67
C ARG A 333 -1.73 -0.77 3.32
N TYR A 334 -1.64 -0.86 4.66
CA TYR A 334 -0.43 -0.59 5.46
C TYR A 334 0.24 -1.86 5.98
N SER A 335 -0.12 -3.05 5.46
CA SER A 335 0.26 -4.33 6.05
C SER A 335 1.54 -4.96 5.50
N VAL A 336 2.20 -4.37 4.53
CA VAL A 336 3.37 -4.96 3.86
C VAL A 336 4.52 -5.30 4.82
N CYS A 337 4.71 -4.50 5.88
CA CYS A 337 5.72 -4.74 6.92
C CYS A 337 5.27 -5.78 7.98
N SER A 338 4.05 -6.32 7.91
CA SER A 338 3.58 -7.44 8.75
C SER A 338 3.90 -8.79 8.12
N ALA A 339 3.44 -9.88 8.75
CA ALA A 339 3.53 -11.23 8.18
C ALA A 339 2.99 -11.31 6.74
N VAL A 340 2.08 -10.41 6.35
CA VAL A 340 1.48 -10.31 5.01
C VAL A 340 2.54 -10.19 3.91
N GLY A 341 3.53 -9.33 4.08
CA GLY A 341 4.64 -9.17 3.13
C GLY A 341 5.92 -9.87 3.59
N VAL A 342 6.22 -9.82 4.89
CA VAL A 342 7.48 -10.34 5.43
C VAL A 342 7.63 -11.84 5.18
N LEU A 343 6.56 -12.65 5.33
CA LEU A 343 6.65 -14.10 5.13
C LEU A 343 6.97 -14.47 3.66
N PRO A 344 6.17 -14.08 2.65
CA PRO A 344 6.47 -14.46 1.27
C PRO A 344 7.80 -13.88 0.78
N LEU A 345 8.16 -12.65 1.18
CA LEU A 345 9.42 -12.03 0.81
C LEU A 345 10.62 -12.74 1.46
N SER A 346 10.50 -13.18 2.73
CA SER A 346 11.56 -13.94 3.40
C SER A 346 11.74 -15.34 2.81
N LEU A 347 10.66 -15.97 2.35
CA LEU A 347 10.73 -17.24 1.62
C LEU A 347 11.50 -17.07 0.30
N GLN A 348 11.33 -15.94 -0.39
CA GLN A 348 12.00 -15.64 -1.66
C GLN A 348 13.45 -15.17 -1.45
N TYR A 349 13.67 -14.17 -0.61
CA TYR A 349 14.95 -13.44 -0.52
C TYR A 349 15.76 -13.76 0.74
N GLY A 350 15.16 -14.46 1.72
CA GLY A 350 15.72 -14.63 3.07
C GLY A 350 15.40 -13.45 3.99
N PHE A 351 15.27 -13.73 5.26
CA PHE A 351 14.93 -12.73 6.28
C PHE A 351 15.91 -11.55 6.36
N PRO A 352 17.25 -11.71 6.20
CA PRO A 352 18.18 -10.58 6.26
C PRO A 352 17.90 -9.47 5.23
N ILE A 353 17.46 -9.81 4.02
CA ILE A 353 17.06 -8.82 3.00
C ILE A 353 15.80 -8.08 3.45
N VAL A 354 14.81 -8.81 3.97
CA VAL A 354 13.56 -8.21 4.46
C VAL A 354 13.80 -7.34 5.70
N GLU A 355 14.72 -7.74 6.58
CA GLU A 355 15.13 -6.94 7.73
C GLU A 355 15.74 -5.58 7.31
N LYS A 356 16.53 -5.54 6.23
CA LYS A 356 17.00 -4.26 5.66
C LYS A 356 15.85 -3.37 5.20
N PHE A 357 14.85 -3.95 4.55
CA PHE A 357 13.64 -3.25 4.13
C PHE A 357 12.89 -2.65 5.35
N LEU A 358 12.67 -3.44 6.40
CA LEU A 358 12.03 -2.97 7.63
C LEU A 358 12.85 -1.85 8.29
N ASN A 359 14.16 -1.97 8.34
CA ASN A 359 15.06 -0.97 8.91
C ASN A 359 15.03 0.36 8.13
N GLY A 360 14.93 0.30 6.80
CA GLY A 360 14.75 1.49 5.96
C GLY A 360 13.45 2.23 6.27
N ALA A 361 12.36 1.50 6.40
CA ALA A 361 11.07 2.08 6.76
C ALA A 361 11.06 2.64 8.20
N SER A 362 11.66 1.92 9.15
CA SER A 362 11.84 2.39 10.55
C SER A 362 12.67 3.68 10.64
N ASN A 363 13.64 3.85 9.77
CA ASN A 363 14.43 5.08 9.71
C ASN A 363 13.53 6.30 9.39
N ILE A 364 12.62 6.16 8.44
CA ILE A 364 11.66 7.23 8.10
C ILE A 364 10.62 7.44 9.22
N ASP A 365 10.21 6.40 9.93
CA ASP A 365 9.35 6.57 11.11
C ASP A 365 9.99 7.47 12.17
N ASN A 366 11.29 7.25 12.44
CA ASN A 366 12.03 8.07 13.37
C ASN A 366 12.18 9.52 12.86
N HIS A 367 12.47 9.71 11.57
CA HIS A 367 12.52 11.03 10.94
C HIS A 367 11.16 11.73 11.03
N PHE A 368 10.07 11.05 10.69
CA PHE A 368 8.71 11.60 10.75
C PHE A 368 8.33 12.06 12.15
N TYR A 369 8.68 11.30 13.18
CA TYR A 369 8.40 11.64 14.56
C TYR A 369 9.28 12.78 15.09
N SER A 370 10.58 12.79 14.79
CA SER A 370 11.56 13.65 15.47
C SER A 370 11.94 14.93 14.73
N ALA A 371 11.82 14.98 13.41
CA ALA A 371 12.22 16.14 12.63
C ALA A 371 11.24 17.31 12.82
N SER A 372 11.76 18.54 12.78
CA SER A 372 10.90 19.74 12.70
C SER A 372 10.14 19.75 11.37
N PHE A 373 8.94 20.32 11.33
CA PHE A 373 8.07 20.23 10.16
C PHE A 373 8.67 20.86 8.89
N GLU A 374 9.52 21.88 9.05
CA GLU A 374 10.24 22.52 7.93
C GLU A 374 11.28 21.61 7.26
N ARG A 375 11.66 20.51 7.94
CA ARG A 375 12.66 19.54 7.45
C ARG A 375 12.09 18.13 7.37
N ASN A 376 10.84 17.95 7.72
CA ASN A 376 10.16 16.67 7.75
C ASN A 376 9.61 16.34 6.35
N LEU A 377 10.31 15.46 5.63
CA LEU A 377 9.97 15.16 4.24
C LEU A 377 8.52 14.67 4.07
N PRO A 378 8.02 13.67 4.80
CA PRO A 378 6.61 13.28 4.71
C PRO A 378 5.61 14.41 5.00
N VAL A 379 5.91 15.27 5.98
CA VAL A 379 5.04 16.42 6.32
C VAL A 379 4.99 17.41 5.17
N LEU A 380 6.14 17.80 4.62
CA LEU A 380 6.20 18.73 3.50
C LEU A 380 5.49 18.18 2.26
N LEU A 381 5.65 16.90 1.97
CA LEU A 381 4.95 16.23 0.86
C LEU A 381 3.43 16.24 1.07
N GLY A 382 2.96 15.90 2.27
CA GLY A 382 1.53 15.94 2.59
C GLY A 382 0.93 17.35 2.49
N LEU A 383 1.65 18.36 2.98
CA LEU A 383 1.23 19.76 2.87
C LEU A 383 1.14 20.21 1.40
N LEU A 384 2.07 19.79 0.54
CA LEU A 384 2.03 20.09 -0.89
C LEU A 384 0.88 19.36 -1.59
N SER A 385 0.53 18.14 -1.17
CA SER A 385 -0.68 17.46 -1.67
C SER A 385 -1.95 18.26 -1.32
N VAL A 386 -2.11 18.63 -0.05
CA VAL A 386 -3.24 19.47 0.39
C VAL A 386 -3.30 20.79 -0.37
N TRP A 387 -2.17 21.43 -0.60
CA TRP A 387 -2.07 22.65 -1.40
C TRP A 387 -2.55 22.43 -2.84
N ASN A 388 -2.05 21.37 -3.49
CA ASN A 388 -2.39 21.06 -4.88
C ASN A 388 -3.87 20.69 -5.04
N VAL A 389 -4.39 19.79 -4.18
CA VAL A 389 -5.77 19.28 -4.27
C VAL A 389 -6.78 20.34 -3.86
N THR A 390 -6.67 20.84 -2.65
CA THR A 390 -7.73 21.63 -2.02
C THR A 390 -7.66 23.11 -2.39
N PHE A 391 -6.46 23.65 -2.52
CA PHE A 391 -6.28 25.09 -2.78
C PHE A 391 -6.11 25.41 -4.27
N LEU A 392 -5.32 24.61 -5.00
CA LEU A 392 -5.12 24.80 -6.44
C LEU A 392 -6.12 24.01 -7.30
N GLY A 393 -6.91 23.10 -6.72
CA GLY A 393 -7.94 22.33 -7.42
C GLY A 393 -7.41 21.31 -8.42
N TYR A 394 -6.22 20.75 -8.20
CA TYR A 394 -5.67 19.70 -9.05
C TYR A 394 -6.15 18.32 -8.57
N PRO A 395 -7.03 17.64 -9.34
CA PRO A 395 -7.73 16.44 -8.85
C PRO A 395 -6.90 15.16 -8.94
N ALA A 396 -5.70 15.20 -9.51
CA ALA A 396 -4.89 14.01 -9.79
C ALA A 396 -3.41 14.27 -9.49
N ARG A 397 -2.68 13.17 -9.23
CA ARG A 397 -1.22 13.14 -9.11
C ARG A 397 -0.66 12.00 -9.93
N ALA A 398 0.38 12.26 -10.72
CA ALA A 398 1.11 11.24 -11.46
C ALA A 398 2.36 10.81 -10.67
N ILE A 399 2.49 9.52 -10.39
CA ILE A 399 3.66 8.91 -9.74
C ILE A 399 4.52 8.28 -10.84
N LEU A 400 5.68 8.85 -11.09
CA LEU A 400 6.51 8.60 -12.27
C LEU A 400 7.91 8.07 -11.86
N PRO A 401 8.03 6.77 -11.52
CA PRO A 401 9.33 6.20 -11.18
C PRO A 401 10.18 5.99 -12.44
N TYR A 402 11.38 6.55 -12.47
CA TYR A 402 12.37 6.32 -13.51
C TYR A 402 13.22 5.09 -13.17
N SER A 403 12.51 3.97 -13.04
CA SER A 403 13.04 2.62 -12.88
C SER A 403 11.94 1.60 -13.12
N GLN A 404 12.20 0.60 -13.97
CA GLN A 404 11.27 -0.50 -14.23
C GLN A 404 11.05 -1.35 -12.95
N ALA A 405 12.02 -1.41 -12.06
CA ALA A 405 11.90 -2.10 -10.77
C ALA A 405 10.75 -1.55 -9.90
N LEU A 406 10.34 -0.28 -10.12
CA LEU A 406 9.25 0.36 -9.39
C LEU A 406 7.90 0.35 -10.13
N GLU A 407 7.70 -0.51 -11.15
CA GLU A 407 6.45 -0.53 -11.93
C GLU A 407 5.19 -0.77 -11.08
N LYS A 408 5.31 -1.47 -9.95
CA LYS A 408 4.20 -1.73 -9.03
C LYS A 408 4.09 -0.72 -7.88
N PHE A 409 4.98 0.28 -7.84
CA PHE A 409 4.92 1.32 -6.82
C PHE A 409 3.67 2.21 -6.97
N ALA A 410 3.43 2.76 -8.17
CA ALA A 410 2.25 3.59 -8.41
C ALA A 410 0.94 2.83 -8.12
N PRO A 411 0.70 1.57 -8.58
CA PRO A 411 -0.47 0.80 -8.20
C PRO A 411 -0.62 0.56 -6.69
N HIS A 412 0.50 0.39 -5.95
CA HIS A 412 0.44 0.25 -4.50
C HIS A 412 0.03 1.56 -3.82
N ILE A 413 0.67 2.67 -4.18
CA ILE A 413 0.36 3.99 -3.60
C ILE A 413 -1.06 4.44 -3.99
N GLN A 414 -1.54 4.10 -5.18
CA GLN A 414 -2.92 4.30 -5.60
C GLN A 414 -3.90 3.73 -4.56
N GLN A 415 -3.68 2.49 -4.09
CA GLN A 415 -4.50 1.93 -3.03
C GLN A 415 -4.30 2.67 -1.71
N VAL A 416 -3.04 2.88 -1.28
CA VAL A 416 -2.75 3.52 0.02
C VAL A 416 -3.41 4.89 0.09
N SER A 417 -3.31 5.71 -0.96
CA SER A 417 -3.83 7.08 -1.01
C SER A 417 -5.35 7.13 -1.20
N MET A 418 -5.85 6.54 -2.27
CA MET A 418 -7.26 6.72 -2.65
C MET A 418 -8.22 6.02 -1.68
N GLU A 419 -7.84 4.87 -1.14
CA GLU A 419 -8.64 4.18 -0.10
C GLU A 419 -8.57 4.92 1.24
N SER A 420 -7.45 5.58 1.56
CA SER A 420 -7.29 6.36 2.79
C SER A 420 -8.02 7.69 2.73
N ASN A 421 -7.79 8.47 1.68
CA ASN A 421 -8.15 9.89 1.63
C ASN A 421 -9.31 10.22 0.69
N GLY A 422 -9.86 9.24 -0.03
CA GLY A 422 -11.07 9.41 -0.83
C GLY A 422 -12.32 9.49 0.05
N LYS A 423 -12.46 10.54 0.85
CA LYS A 423 -13.52 10.70 1.86
C LYS A 423 -14.33 11.98 1.62
N GLY A 424 -15.63 11.91 1.85
CA GLY A 424 -16.55 13.05 1.72
C GLY A 424 -17.02 13.62 3.05
N VAL A 425 -16.53 13.07 4.19
CA VAL A 425 -16.93 13.50 5.53
C VAL A 425 -15.71 13.62 6.45
N SER A 426 -15.81 14.51 7.46
CA SER A 426 -14.81 14.62 8.51
C SER A 426 -14.81 13.39 9.41
N ILE A 427 -13.80 13.28 10.28
CA ILE A 427 -13.71 12.24 11.31
C ILE A 427 -14.92 12.25 12.26
N ASP A 428 -15.60 13.40 12.40
CA ASP A 428 -16.82 13.58 13.19
C ASP A 428 -18.11 13.34 12.36
N GLY A 429 -18.01 12.89 11.12
CA GLY A 429 -19.15 12.59 10.25
C GLY A 429 -19.80 13.82 9.59
N ILE A 430 -19.14 14.99 9.59
CA ILE A 430 -19.66 16.21 8.97
C ILE A 430 -19.29 16.22 7.49
N PRO A 431 -20.24 16.41 6.55
CA PRO A 431 -19.94 16.56 5.13
C PRO A 431 -18.93 17.69 4.88
N LEU A 432 -17.92 17.43 4.05
CA LEU A 432 -16.86 18.38 3.74
C LEU A 432 -17.31 19.33 2.63
N PRO A 433 -17.13 20.64 2.78
CA PRO A 433 -17.39 21.63 1.72
C PRO A 433 -16.18 21.80 0.76
N PHE A 434 -15.23 20.88 0.77
CA PHE A 434 -14.02 20.89 -0.05
C PHE A 434 -13.63 19.45 -0.42
N GLU A 435 -12.85 19.32 -1.50
CA GLU A 435 -12.37 18.03 -1.99
C GLU A 435 -11.16 17.53 -1.18
N THR A 436 -11.11 16.21 -0.95
CA THR A 436 -10.00 15.48 -0.32
C THR A 436 -9.56 14.32 -1.21
N GLY A 437 -8.29 13.96 -1.11
CA GLY A 437 -7.70 12.89 -1.90
C GLY A 437 -7.53 13.25 -3.38
N GLU A 438 -6.48 12.77 -3.97
CA GLU A 438 -6.22 12.85 -5.40
C GLU A 438 -6.41 11.50 -6.09
N ILE A 439 -6.59 11.53 -7.41
CA ILE A 439 -6.55 10.35 -8.26
C ILE A 439 -5.09 10.05 -8.56
N ASP A 440 -4.54 9.06 -7.87
CA ASP A 440 -3.18 8.61 -8.13
C ASP A 440 -3.12 7.64 -9.31
N PHE A 441 -2.18 7.89 -10.22
CA PHE A 441 -1.85 6.99 -11.32
C PHE A 441 -0.39 7.14 -11.69
N GLY A 442 0.14 6.24 -12.48
CA GLY A 442 1.50 6.37 -12.99
C GLY A 442 2.06 5.10 -13.57
N GLU A 443 3.13 5.28 -14.33
CA GLU A 443 3.91 4.22 -14.95
C GLU A 443 5.40 4.61 -14.91
N PRO A 444 6.31 3.64 -15.06
CA PRO A 444 7.73 3.94 -15.17
C PRO A 444 8.05 4.87 -16.34
N GLY A 445 8.91 5.86 -16.10
CA GLY A 445 9.65 6.53 -17.17
C GLY A 445 10.64 5.51 -17.80
N THR A 446 10.90 5.52 -19.10
CA THR A 446 10.40 6.47 -20.11
C THR A 446 9.06 6.07 -20.75
N ASN A 447 8.53 4.88 -20.44
CA ASN A 447 7.30 4.36 -21.05
C ASN A 447 6.12 5.33 -20.90
N GLY A 448 5.92 5.89 -19.71
CA GLY A 448 4.87 6.89 -19.45
C GLY A 448 4.93 8.10 -20.39
N GLN A 449 6.16 8.52 -20.81
CA GLN A 449 6.35 9.63 -21.75
C GLN A 449 5.71 9.36 -23.11
N HIS A 450 5.69 8.10 -23.53
CA HIS A 450 5.11 7.64 -24.79
C HIS A 450 3.64 7.20 -24.65
N SER A 451 3.04 7.36 -23.47
CA SER A 451 1.66 6.97 -23.17
C SER A 451 0.77 8.19 -22.90
N PHE A 452 0.95 8.87 -21.79
CA PHE A 452 0.01 9.91 -21.32
C PHE A 452 0.63 11.30 -21.11
N TYR A 453 1.92 11.52 -21.38
CA TYR A 453 2.57 12.82 -21.14
C TYR A 453 2.02 13.93 -22.05
N GLN A 454 1.43 13.61 -23.18
CA GLN A 454 0.72 14.60 -24.00
C GLN A 454 -0.32 15.39 -23.17
N LEU A 455 -1.11 14.67 -22.35
CA LEU A 455 -2.08 15.30 -21.45
C LEU A 455 -1.39 16.17 -20.39
N ILE A 456 -0.31 15.64 -19.80
CA ILE A 456 0.40 16.30 -18.69
C ILE A 456 1.08 17.59 -19.18
N HIS A 457 1.60 17.61 -20.41
CA HIS A 457 2.29 18.79 -20.96
C HIS A 457 1.37 19.85 -21.54
N GLN A 458 0.30 19.49 -22.26
CA GLN A 458 -0.56 20.41 -22.98
C GLN A 458 -2.02 20.41 -22.53
N GLY A 459 -2.45 19.35 -21.81
CA GLY A 459 -3.81 19.24 -21.32
C GLY A 459 -3.97 19.78 -19.90
N ARG A 460 -4.58 18.98 -19.03
CA ARG A 460 -4.83 19.32 -17.62
C ARG A 460 -3.52 19.41 -16.84
N VAL A 461 -3.49 20.31 -15.85
CA VAL A 461 -2.40 20.33 -14.89
C VAL A 461 -2.53 19.14 -13.95
N VAL A 462 -1.49 18.32 -13.92
CA VAL A 462 -1.34 17.17 -13.03
C VAL A 462 0.00 17.30 -12.31
N PRO A 463 0.01 17.50 -10.99
CA PRO A 463 1.23 17.42 -10.20
C PRO A 463 1.93 16.06 -10.40
N CYS A 464 3.25 16.08 -10.58
CA CYS A 464 4.03 14.89 -10.89
C CYS A 464 5.07 14.60 -9.81
N ASP A 465 5.14 13.37 -9.35
CA ASP A 465 6.18 12.86 -8.46
C ASP A 465 7.18 12.03 -9.29
N PHE A 466 8.33 12.62 -9.59
CA PHE A 466 9.45 11.94 -10.27
C PHE A 466 10.31 11.20 -9.24
N ILE A 467 10.54 9.91 -9.43
CA ILE A 467 11.34 9.10 -8.51
C ILE A 467 12.48 8.46 -9.30
N GLY A 468 13.72 8.78 -8.94
CA GLY A 468 14.92 8.28 -9.59
C GLY A 468 15.91 7.68 -8.59
N SER A 469 16.93 7.00 -9.12
CA SER A 469 18.06 6.51 -8.33
C SER A 469 19.39 6.89 -8.95
N ILE A 470 20.39 7.22 -8.11
CA ILE A 470 21.73 7.57 -8.58
C ILE A 470 22.40 6.35 -9.22
N LYS A 471 22.21 5.17 -8.62
CA LYS A 471 22.83 3.93 -9.09
C LYS A 471 21.78 3.02 -9.70
N SER A 472 22.05 2.50 -10.90
CA SER A 472 21.27 1.40 -11.49
C SER A 472 21.51 0.11 -10.73
N GLN A 473 20.47 -0.70 -10.55
CA GLN A 473 20.61 -2.09 -10.07
C GLN A 473 21.36 -2.97 -11.07
N GLN A 474 21.23 -2.66 -12.37
CA GLN A 474 21.82 -3.42 -13.48
C GLN A 474 22.50 -2.45 -14.46
N PRO A 475 23.76 -2.05 -14.22
CA PRO A 475 24.47 -1.14 -15.13
C PRO A 475 24.76 -1.82 -16.47
N ILE A 476 24.41 -1.13 -17.56
CA ILE A 476 24.68 -1.56 -18.94
C ILE A 476 25.43 -0.46 -19.67
N TYR A 477 26.56 -0.83 -20.25
CA TYR A 477 27.40 0.04 -21.07
C TYR A 477 27.67 -0.62 -22.42
N LEU A 478 27.30 0.03 -23.50
CA LEU A 478 27.54 -0.47 -24.87
C LEU A 478 28.70 0.27 -25.50
N LYS A 479 29.61 -0.47 -26.12
CA LYS A 479 30.75 0.12 -26.84
C LYS A 479 30.26 0.92 -28.04
N GLY A 480 30.64 2.20 -28.08
CA GLY A 480 30.27 3.11 -29.18
C GLY A 480 29.08 4.02 -28.87
N GLU A 481 28.37 3.77 -27.79
CA GLU A 481 27.32 4.68 -27.31
C GLU A 481 27.90 5.84 -26.50
N VAL A 482 27.23 7.00 -26.58
CA VAL A 482 27.68 8.25 -25.93
C VAL A 482 27.45 8.21 -24.43
N VAL A 483 26.35 7.56 -24.00
CA VAL A 483 25.94 7.45 -22.60
C VAL A 483 25.49 6.03 -22.29
N SER A 484 25.46 5.68 -21.01
CA SER A 484 24.88 4.40 -20.57
C SER A 484 23.35 4.40 -20.66
N ASN A 485 22.75 3.21 -20.65
CA ASN A 485 21.28 3.10 -20.57
C ASN A 485 20.71 3.85 -19.33
N HIS A 486 21.46 3.85 -18.22
CA HIS A 486 21.05 4.56 -17.02
C HIS A 486 21.13 6.07 -17.19
N ASP A 487 22.20 6.59 -17.80
CA ASP A 487 22.32 8.02 -18.09
C ASP A 487 21.23 8.51 -19.04
N GLU A 488 20.86 7.70 -20.06
CA GLU A 488 19.73 8.02 -20.95
C GLU A 488 18.42 8.10 -20.18
N LEU A 489 18.14 7.14 -19.28
CA LEU A 489 16.96 7.15 -18.42
C LEU A 489 16.97 8.39 -17.51
N MET A 490 18.08 8.68 -16.86
CA MET A 490 18.20 9.79 -15.91
C MET A 490 18.23 11.15 -16.60
N SER A 491 18.71 11.26 -17.84
CA SER A 491 18.59 12.49 -18.62
C SER A 491 17.13 12.92 -18.79
N ASN A 492 16.25 11.95 -19.02
CA ASN A 492 14.80 12.18 -19.08
C ASN A 492 14.22 12.52 -17.70
N PHE A 493 14.66 11.85 -16.63
CA PHE A 493 14.27 12.18 -15.25
C PHE A 493 14.54 13.64 -14.90
N PHE A 494 15.68 14.19 -15.31
CA PHE A 494 16.03 15.59 -15.05
C PHE A 494 15.32 16.56 -16.00
N ALA A 495 15.15 16.19 -17.27
CA ALA A 495 14.59 17.09 -18.28
C ALA A 495 13.07 17.29 -18.15
N GLN A 496 12.33 16.27 -17.73
CA GLN A 496 10.87 16.35 -17.71
C GLN A 496 10.31 17.33 -16.67
N PRO A 497 10.80 17.43 -15.43
CA PRO A 497 10.40 18.45 -14.47
C PRO A 497 10.61 19.88 -15.01
N ASP A 498 11.74 20.13 -15.68
CA ASP A 498 12.05 21.41 -16.27
C ASP A 498 11.10 21.74 -17.43
N ALA A 499 10.84 20.79 -18.32
CA ALA A 499 9.89 20.97 -19.41
C ALA A 499 8.48 21.29 -18.89
N LEU A 500 8.03 20.64 -17.81
CA LEU A 500 6.76 20.92 -17.15
C LEU A 500 6.71 22.30 -16.50
N ALA A 501 7.81 22.75 -15.90
CA ALA A 501 7.87 24.05 -15.21
C ALA A 501 7.99 25.20 -16.19
N TYR A 502 8.93 25.13 -17.14
CA TYR A 502 9.25 26.24 -18.05
C TYR A 502 8.28 26.33 -19.23
N GLY A 503 7.92 25.20 -19.82
CA GLY A 503 7.19 25.15 -21.10
C GLY A 503 8.01 25.75 -22.25
N LYS A 504 7.31 26.12 -23.35
CA LYS A 504 7.88 26.81 -24.51
C LYS A 504 6.88 27.81 -25.06
N SER A 505 7.23 29.10 -25.03
CA SER A 505 6.31 30.16 -25.42
C SER A 505 6.18 30.31 -26.94
N PRO A 506 5.10 30.96 -27.45
CA PRO A 506 4.98 31.28 -28.87
C PRO A 506 6.16 32.09 -29.42
N GLU A 507 6.68 33.06 -28.65
CA GLU A 507 7.81 33.89 -29.05
C GLU A 507 9.09 33.04 -29.24
N GLN A 508 9.35 32.08 -28.33
CA GLN A 508 10.48 31.16 -28.46
C GLN A 508 10.33 30.27 -29.71
N LEU A 509 9.11 29.83 -30.02
CA LEU A 509 8.84 28.99 -31.19
C LEU A 509 9.05 29.78 -32.50
N LEU A 510 8.66 31.06 -32.53
CA LEU A 510 8.93 31.95 -33.68
C LEU A 510 10.42 32.19 -33.85
N GLN A 511 11.17 32.42 -32.76
CA GLN A 511 12.64 32.51 -32.81
C GLN A 511 13.31 31.23 -33.35
N ASP A 512 12.73 30.07 -33.04
CA ASP A 512 13.16 28.76 -33.57
C ASP A 512 12.68 28.50 -35.01
N SER A 513 12.10 29.52 -35.67
CA SER A 513 11.60 29.40 -37.06
C SER A 513 10.50 28.36 -37.22
N VAL A 514 9.67 28.14 -36.23
CA VAL A 514 8.51 27.26 -36.34
C VAL A 514 7.45 27.97 -37.22
N PRO A 515 6.88 27.30 -38.23
CA PRO A 515 5.82 27.88 -39.07
C PRO A 515 4.62 28.35 -38.23
N ASP A 516 4.08 29.55 -38.56
CA ASP A 516 3.01 30.22 -37.78
C ASP A 516 1.83 29.30 -37.45
N HIS A 517 1.38 28.50 -38.43
CA HIS A 517 0.26 27.56 -38.24
C HIS A 517 0.53 26.44 -37.23
N LEU A 518 1.81 26.12 -36.92
CA LEU A 518 2.20 25.13 -35.94
C LEU A 518 2.49 25.73 -34.57
N VAL A 519 2.68 27.05 -34.48
CA VAL A 519 3.00 27.70 -33.18
C VAL A 519 1.96 27.40 -32.10
N PRO A 520 0.62 27.51 -32.34
CA PRO A 520 -0.35 27.14 -31.31
C PRO A 520 -0.27 25.67 -30.88
N HIS A 521 0.04 24.77 -31.80
CA HIS A 521 0.14 23.33 -31.53
C HIS A 521 1.41 22.92 -30.79
N LYS A 522 2.48 23.71 -30.92
CA LYS A 522 3.79 23.46 -30.31
C LYS A 522 4.03 24.31 -29.04
N THR A 523 3.09 25.16 -28.67
CA THR A 523 3.16 25.95 -27.44
C THR A 523 2.91 25.05 -26.24
N PHE A 524 3.81 25.12 -25.27
CA PHE A 524 3.69 24.49 -23.97
C PHE A 524 3.57 25.56 -22.91
N SER A 525 2.44 25.59 -22.22
CA SER A 525 2.18 26.64 -21.21
C SER A 525 3.16 26.60 -20.04
N GLY A 526 3.79 25.45 -19.78
CA GLY A 526 4.58 25.24 -18.57
C GLY A 526 3.72 25.35 -17.31
N ASN A 527 4.32 25.89 -16.23
CA ASN A 527 3.64 26.18 -14.97
C ASN A 527 2.96 24.96 -14.31
N ARG A 528 3.54 23.77 -14.50
CA ARG A 528 3.05 22.48 -14.03
C ARG A 528 3.93 21.99 -12.89
N PRO A 529 3.35 21.83 -11.68
CA PRO A 529 4.12 21.50 -10.50
C PRO A 529 4.62 20.06 -10.54
N SER A 530 5.80 19.84 -9.99
CA SER A 530 6.35 18.50 -9.79
C SER A 530 7.22 18.45 -8.53
N LEU A 531 7.56 17.25 -8.10
CA LEU A 531 8.63 17.00 -7.15
C LEU A 531 9.55 15.91 -7.72
N SER A 532 10.80 15.93 -7.31
CA SER A 532 11.79 14.91 -7.67
C SER A 532 12.38 14.31 -6.42
N LEU A 533 12.25 12.99 -6.27
CA LEU A 533 12.90 12.20 -5.23
C LEU A 533 14.06 11.43 -5.87
N LEU A 534 15.27 11.63 -5.37
CA LEU A 534 16.45 10.94 -5.85
C LEU A 534 17.03 10.06 -4.74
N LEU A 535 16.96 8.76 -4.92
CA LEU A 535 17.46 7.75 -4.01
C LEU A 535 18.92 7.38 -4.37
N PRO A 536 19.77 6.99 -3.41
CA PRO A 536 21.13 6.55 -3.72
C PRO A 536 21.17 5.29 -4.59
N SER A 537 20.28 4.35 -4.30
CA SER A 537 20.11 3.06 -4.98
C SER A 537 18.72 2.51 -4.69
N LEU A 538 18.28 1.52 -5.45
CA LEU A 538 17.05 0.78 -5.22
C LEU A 538 17.37 -0.58 -4.56
N ASP A 539 17.95 -0.56 -3.37
CA ASP A 539 18.13 -1.72 -2.50
C ASP A 539 16.97 -1.86 -1.49
N ALA A 540 16.95 -2.96 -0.75
CA ALA A 540 15.90 -3.23 0.21
C ALA A 540 15.70 -2.10 1.24
N TYR A 541 16.78 -1.48 1.73
CA TYR A 541 16.72 -0.39 2.71
C TYR A 541 16.04 0.86 2.13
N ASN A 542 16.45 1.29 0.94
CA ASN A 542 15.89 2.48 0.29
C ASN A 542 14.46 2.27 -0.21
N ILE A 543 14.09 1.04 -0.59
CA ILE A 543 12.69 0.68 -0.91
C ILE A 543 11.82 0.79 0.35
N GLY A 544 12.32 0.38 1.51
CA GLY A 544 11.65 0.58 2.79
C GLY A 544 11.44 2.05 3.14
N LYS A 545 12.46 2.90 2.92
CA LYS A 545 12.34 4.36 3.07
C LYS A 545 11.26 4.93 2.16
N LEU A 546 11.29 4.58 0.88
CA LEU A 546 10.32 5.08 -0.11
C LEU A 546 8.88 4.74 0.28
N LEU A 547 8.63 3.51 0.72
CA LEU A 547 7.33 3.09 1.24
C LEU A 547 6.87 3.99 2.40
N ALA A 548 7.69 4.12 3.43
CA ALA A 548 7.31 4.85 4.65
C ALA A 548 7.12 6.36 4.40
N ILE A 549 7.88 6.96 3.48
CA ILE A 549 7.67 8.36 3.06
C ILE A 549 6.23 8.56 2.58
N TYR A 550 5.73 7.68 1.71
CA TYR A 550 4.38 7.81 1.17
C TYR A 550 3.28 7.40 2.16
N GLU A 551 3.51 6.40 3.00
CA GLU A 551 2.58 6.05 4.08
C GLU A 551 2.34 7.23 5.03
N HIS A 552 3.41 7.90 5.48
CA HIS A 552 3.31 9.06 6.35
C HIS A 552 2.77 10.30 5.63
N ARG A 553 3.16 10.55 4.36
CA ARG A 553 2.59 11.61 3.53
C ARG A 553 1.06 11.54 3.52
N ILE A 554 0.52 10.36 3.24
CA ILE A 554 -0.93 10.12 3.14
C ILE A 554 -1.61 10.29 4.50
N ALA A 555 -0.97 9.86 5.58
CA ALA A 555 -1.47 10.11 6.94
C ALA A 555 -1.52 11.62 7.27
N VAL A 556 -0.48 12.37 6.89
CA VAL A 556 -0.44 13.84 7.06
C VAL A 556 -1.57 14.52 6.30
N GLU A 557 -1.79 14.15 5.05
CA GLU A 557 -2.92 14.66 4.23
C GLU A 557 -4.24 14.51 4.99
N GLY A 558 -4.54 13.30 5.46
CA GLY A 558 -5.77 13.03 6.21
C GLY A 558 -5.85 13.77 7.54
N PHE A 559 -4.74 13.90 8.25
CA PHE A 559 -4.69 14.69 9.47
C PHE A 559 -4.99 16.17 9.23
N ILE A 560 -4.49 16.74 8.13
CA ILE A 560 -4.78 18.14 7.77
C ILE A 560 -6.25 18.31 7.36
N TRP A 561 -6.79 17.42 6.52
CA TRP A 561 -8.20 17.48 6.12
C TRP A 561 -9.18 17.16 7.25
N GLY A 562 -8.71 16.57 8.35
CA GLY A 562 -9.56 16.16 9.48
C GLY A 562 -10.48 14.99 9.14
N ILE A 563 -10.00 14.04 8.33
CA ILE A 563 -10.72 12.84 7.90
C ILE A 563 -10.17 11.58 8.56
N ASN A 564 -10.93 10.47 8.55
CA ASN A 564 -10.42 9.16 8.95
C ASN A 564 -9.76 8.47 7.74
N SER A 565 -8.41 8.48 7.70
CA SER A 565 -7.63 7.83 6.63
C SER A 565 -7.47 6.32 6.80
N PHE A 566 -8.01 5.70 7.84
CA PHE A 566 -7.67 4.34 8.23
C PHE A 566 -8.82 3.35 8.15
N ASP A 567 -10.03 3.80 7.82
CA ASP A 567 -11.18 2.97 7.47
C ASP A 567 -11.40 2.91 5.93
N GLN A 568 -12.38 2.11 5.48
CA GLN A 568 -12.69 1.92 4.07
C GLN A 568 -14.17 1.58 3.80
N TRP A 569 -15.10 2.29 4.42
CA TRP A 569 -16.56 2.03 4.28
C TRP A 569 -17.05 2.08 2.84
N GLY A 570 -16.39 2.86 1.96
CA GLY A 570 -16.77 2.99 0.54
C GLY A 570 -16.73 1.69 -0.27
N VAL A 571 -16.00 0.67 0.17
CA VAL A 571 -15.91 -0.62 -0.54
C VAL A 571 -16.93 -1.66 -0.04
N GLU A 572 -17.70 -1.38 1.03
CA GLU A 572 -18.58 -2.38 1.65
C GLU A 572 -19.86 -2.63 0.85
N LEU A 573 -20.48 -1.59 0.31
CA LEU A 573 -21.72 -1.70 -0.46
C LEU A 573 -21.57 -2.66 -1.66
N GLY A 574 -20.47 -2.54 -2.39
CA GLY A 574 -20.20 -3.43 -3.53
C GLY A 574 -20.12 -4.90 -3.14
N LYS A 575 -19.53 -5.22 -2.00
CA LYS A 575 -19.45 -6.60 -1.47
C LYS A 575 -20.83 -7.17 -1.12
N VAL A 576 -21.69 -6.36 -0.50
CA VAL A 576 -23.06 -6.75 -0.17
C VAL A 576 -23.84 -7.08 -1.44
N LEU A 577 -23.80 -6.20 -2.45
CA LEU A 577 -24.48 -6.40 -3.72
C LEU A 577 -23.93 -7.62 -4.49
N ALA A 578 -22.59 -7.78 -4.51
CA ALA A 578 -21.96 -8.94 -5.13
C ALA A 578 -22.40 -10.26 -4.47
N SER A 579 -22.60 -10.28 -3.15
CA SER A 579 -23.13 -11.46 -2.46
C SER A 579 -24.56 -11.81 -2.88
N GLN A 580 -25.41 -10.81 -3.13
CA GLN A 580 -26.76 -11.02 -3.65
C GLN A 580 -26.72 -11.60 -5.07
N VAL A 581 -25.89 -11.04 -5.95
CA VAL A 581 -25.69 -11.56 -7.31
C VAL A 581 -25.18 -13.00 -7.28
N ARG A 582 -24.21 -13.31 -6.43
CA ARG A 582 -23.67 -14.68 -6.27
C ARG A 582 -24.76 -15.68 -5.86
N LYS A 583 -25.63 -15.28 -4.93
CA LYS A 583 -26.77 -16.11 -4.54
C LYS A 583 -27.72 -16.37 -5.72
N GLN A 584 -28.04 -15.34 -6.50
CA GLN A 584 -28.90 -15.49 -7.69
C GLN A 584 -28.25 -16.41 -8.74
N LEU A 585 -26.97 -16.23 -9.03
CA LEU A 585 -26.22 -17.11 -9.95
C LEU A 585 -26.30 -18.57 -9.50
N HIS A 586 -26.06 -18.82 -8.21
CA HIS A 586 -26.21 -20.18 -7.65
C HIS A 586 -27.62 -20.76 -7.85
N LEU A 587 -28.66 -19.99 -7.56
CA LEU A 587 -30.05 -20.44 -7.75
C LEU A 587 -30.36 -20.68 -9.23
N SER A 588 -29.92 -19.81 -10.12
CA SER A 588 -30.14 -19.98 -11.57
C SER A 588 -29.42 -21.20 -12.12
N HIS A 589 -28.17 -21.45 -11.71
CA HIS A 589 -27.41 -22.62 -12.15
C HIS A 589 -27.98 -23.93 -11.59
N THR A 590 -28.34 -23.97 -10.30
CA THR A 590 -28.74 -25.23 -9.65
C THR A 590 -30.26 -25.54 -9.77
N LYS A 591 -31.08 -24.50 -9.76
CA LYS A 591 -32.55 -24.66 -9.74
C LYS A 591 -33.27 -24.07 -10.96
N ARG A 592 -32.50 -23.45 -11.88
CA ARG A 592 -33.03 -22.72 -13.05
C ARG A 592 -34.03 -21.61 -12.67
N GLU A 593 -33.83 -21.00 -11.51
CA GLU A 593 -34.64 -19.86 -11.08
C GLU A 593 -34.37 -18.64 -11.98
N PRO A 594 -35.42 -17.93 -12.44
CA PRO A 594 -35.24 -16.72 -13.24
C PRO A 594 -34.55 -15.61 -12.43
N VAL A 595 -33.82 -14.74 -13.11
CA VAL A 595 -33.18 -13.57 -12.48
C VAL A 595 -34.27 -12.60 -12.01
N GLN A 596 -34.27 -12.27 -10.71
CA GLN A 596 -35.24 -11.36 -10.10
C GLN A 596 -34.64 -10.60 -8.91
N GLY A 597 -35.27 -9.50 -8.52
CA GLY A 597 -34.85 -8.70 -7.35
C GLY A 597 -33.71 -7.69 -7.65
N PHE A 598 -33.41 -7.47 -8.93
CA PHE A 598 -32.40 -6.47 -9.37
C PHE A 598 -33.04 -5.38 -10.25
N ASN A 599 -32.32 -4.28 -10.48
CA ASN A 599 -32.75 -3.28 -11.44
C ASN A 599 -32.72 -3.84 -12.88
N PHE A 600 -33.35 -3.12 -13.81
CA PHE A 600 -33.48 -3.54 -15.22
C PHE A 600 -32.12 -3.89 -15.87
N SER A 601 -31.13 -3.04 -15.70
CA SER A 601 -29.80 -3.26 -16.30
C SER A 601 -29.14 -4.52 -15.78
N THR A 602 -29.10 -4.70 -14.46
CA THR A 602 -28.49 -5.89 -13.82
C THR A 602 -29.25 -7.16 -14.18
N THR A 603 -30.60 -7.12 -14.17
CA THR A 603 -31.42 -8.25 -14.58
C THR A 603 -31.15 -8.67 -16.01
N THR A 604 -31.11 -7.70 -16.94
CA THR A 604 -30.85 -7.96 -18.37
C THR A 604 -29.48 -8.58 -18.59
N LEU A 605 -28.42 -7.99 -17.97
CA LEU A 605 -27.06 -8.48 -18.12
C LEU A 605 -26.86 -9.88 -17.51
N LEU A 606 -27.41 -10.13 -16.31
CA LEU A 606 -27.36 -11.44 -15.67
C LEU A 606 -28.11 -12.51 -16.47
N THR A 607 -29.31 -12.18 -17.00
CA THR A 607 -30.08 -13.10 -17.87
C THR A 607 -29.26 -13.45 -19.09
N ARG A 608 -28.67 -12.46 -19.77
CA ARG A 608 -27.84 -12.69 -20.95
C ARG A 608 -26.59 -13.51 -20.64
N TYR A 609 -25.93 -13.24 -19.51
CA TYR A 609 -24.79 -14.02 -19.06
C TYR A 609 -25.16 -15.51 -18.87
N LEU A 610 -26.27 -15.80 -18.21
CA LEU A 610 -26.75 -17.14 -17.95
C LEU A 610 -27.22 -17.88 -19.22
N GLU A 611 -27.68 -17.17 -20.27
CA GLU A 611 -28.01 -17.76 -21.57
C GLU A 611 -26.78 -18.27 -22.35
N VAL A 612 -25.65 -17.56 -22.22
CA VAL A 612 -24.43 -17.87 -22.97
C VAL A 612 -23.52 -18.82 -22.20
N GLU A 613 -23.50 -18.70 -20.86
CA GLU A 613 -22.71 -19.53 -19.96
C GLU A 613 -23.62 -20.61 -19.30
N PRO A 614 -23.83 -21.76 -19.96
CA PRO A 614 -24.72 -22.82 -19.46
C PRO A 614 -24.09 -23.62 -18.31
N GLY A 615 -23.00 -23.13 -17.71
CA GLY A 615 -22.22 -23.83 -16.70
C GLY A 615 -23.01 -24.14 -15.44
N THR A 616 -23.60 -25.32 -15.35
CA THR A 616 -23.89 -25.92 -14.05
C THR A 616 -22.56 -26.21 -13.37
N PRO A 617 -22.42 -25.92 -12.04
CA PRO A 617 -21.30 -26.45 -11.28
C PRO A 617 -21.24 -27.95 -11.53
N SER A 618 -20.16 -28.45 -12.14
CA SER A 618 -20.01 -29.88 -12.36
C SER A 618 -19.78 -30.55 -11.00
N ASP A 619 -20.26 -31.79 -10.84
CA ASP A 619 -19.96 -32.62 -9.66
C ASP A 619 -18.48 -33.00 -9.59
N SER A 620 -17.68 -32.62 -10.58
CA SER A 620 -16.24 -32.85 -10.66
C SER A 620 -15.47 -31.53 -10.66
N THR A 621 -14.37 -31.50 -9.94
CA THR A 621 -13.43 -30.37 -9.95
C THR A 621 -12.74 -30.27 -11.32
N MET A 622 -12.83 -29.08 -11.95
CA MET A 622 -12.02 -28.71 -13.11
C MET A 622 -10.95 -27.70 -12.71
N LEU A 623 -9.68 -28.05 -12.95
CA LEU A 623 -8.54 -27.14 -12.84
C LEU A 623 -8.11 -26.66 -14.22
N PRO A 624 -7.45 -25.47 -14.31
CA PRO A 624 -6.92 -25.00 -15.59
C PRO A 624 -6.00 -26.04 -16.23
N ARG A 625 -6.10 -26.20 -17.55
CA ARG A 625 -5.16 -27.00 -18.35
C ARG A 625 -3.97 -26.10 -18.71
N VAL A 626 -2.84 -26.22 -17.98
CA VAL A 626 -1.60 -25.44 -18.17
C VAL A 626 -0.38 -26.37 -18.20
#